data_be838216edc429ec659c4385fa57ca0f
#
_entry.id   be838216edc429ec659c4385fa57ca0f
#
_cell.length_a   1.000
_cell.length_b   1.000
_cell.length_c   1.000
_cell.angle_alpha   90.00
_cell.angle_beta   90.00
_cell.angle_gamma   90.00
#
_symmetry.space_group_name_H-M   'P 1'
#
loop_
_entity.id
_entity.type
_entity.pdbx_description
1 polymer ?
#
loop_
_entity_poly.entity_id
_entity_poly.type
_entity_poly.pdbx_seq_one_letter_code
_entity_poly.pdbx_strand_id
1 'polypeptide(L)'
;MPHLRFRAVEPQAVQALSKPLTDELQPLMNSPREDFTFEYIYTTFFSEGEVSPAYPFVEVLWFDRGQETQDKVAKVITQQVVV
;
A
#
# COMPACT_ATOMS: atom_id res chain seq x y z
N MET A 1 -1.13 14.33 0.66
CA MET A 1 -2.14 13.38 1.13
C MET A 1 -1.80 11.96 0.70
N PRO A 2 -1.15 11.19 1.55
CA PRO A 2 -0.83 9.81 1.18
C PRO A 2 -2.09 8.95 1.11
N HIS A 3 -2.29 8.30 -0.01
CA HIS A 3 -3.41 7.38 -0.22
C HIS A 3 -2.86 6.05 -0.74
N LEU A 4 -3.16 4.96 -0.05
CA LEU A 4 -2.67 3.64 -0.40
C LEU A 4 -3.84 2.80 -0.90
N ARG A 5 -3.67 2.18 -2.06
CA ARG A 5 -4.65 1.28 -2.66
C ARG A 5 -4.12 -0.13 -2.65
N PHE A 6 -4.93 -1.04 -2.13
CA PHE A 6 -4.56 -2.44 -1.96
C PHE A 6 -5.42 -3.33 -2.85
N ARG A 7 -4.77 -4.14 -3.69
CA ARG A 7 -5.42 -5.16 -4.51
C ARG A 7 -4.89 -6.52 -4.12
N ALA A 8 -5.77 -7.52 -4.12
CA ALA A 8 -5.45 -8.90 -3.76
C ALA A 8 -4.93 -9.05 -2.32
N VAL A 9 -5.37 -8.17 -1.44
CA VAL A 9 -5.13 -8.24 0.01
C VAL A 9 -6.50 -8.23 0.68
N GLU A 10 -6.73 -9.13 1.63
CA GLU A 10 -8.01 -9.24 2.31
C GLU A 10 -8.38 -7.92 2.99
N PRO A 11 -9.68 -7.53 2.98
CA PRO A 11 -10.10 -6.27 3.60
C PRO A 11 -9.72 -6.17 5.08
N GLN A 12 -9.82 -7.28 5.81
CA GLN A 12 -9.43 -7.31 7.22
C GLN A 12 -7.94 -7.06 7.40
N ALA A 13 -7.13 -7.55 6.47
CA ALA A 13 -5.68 -7.31 6.49
C ALA A 13 -5.37 -5.84 6.21
N VAL A 14 -6.07 -5.21 5.26
CA VAL A 14 -5.91 -3.77 4.99
C VAL A 14 -6.25 -2.97 6.22
N GLN A 15 -7.36 -3.28 6.87
CA GLN A 15 -7.76 -2.61 8.11
C GLN A 15 -6.69 -2.77 9.19
N ALA A 16 -6.19 -3.98 9.38
CA ALA A 16 -5.17 -4.25 10.39
C ALA A 16 -3.85 -3.56 10.09
N LEU A 17 -3.49 -3.41 8.81
CA LEU A 17 -2.25 -2.76 8.39
C LEU A 17 -2.32 -1.24 8.48
N SER A 18 -3.52 -0.66 8.47
CA SER A 18 -3.68 0.80 8.35
C SER A 18 -3.01 1.56 9.50
N LYS A 19 -3.03 1.03 10.72
CA LYS A 19 -2.38 1.70 11.84
C LYS A 19 -0.86 1.51 11.82
N PRO A 20 -0.31 0.28 11.78
CA PRO A 20 1.15 0.14 11.79
C PRO A 20 1.82 0.76 10.56
N LEU A 21 1.19 0.74 9.39
CA LEU A 21 1.75 1.42 8.23
C LEU A 21 1.76 2.94 8.43
N THR A 22 0.69 3.51 8.97
CA THR A 22 0.67 4.94 9.28
C THR A 22 1.78 5.29 10.27
N ASP A 23 1.96 4.46 11.32
CA ASP A 23 2.99 4.68 12.33
C ASP A 23 4.39 4.72 11.69
N GLU A 24 4.68 3.82 10.76
CA GLU A 24 6.00 3.75 10.14
C GLU A 24 6.20 4.75 9.00
N LEU A 25 5.14 5.03 8.23
CA LEU A 25 5.25 5.91 7.06
C LEU A 25 5.17 7.38 7.42
N GLN A 26 4.51 7.73 8.49
CA GLN A 26 4.33 9.14 8.86
C GLN A 26 5.66 9.90 8.97
N PRO A 27 6.68 9.39 9.70
CA PRO A 27 7.95 10.11 9.75
C PRO A 27 8.69 10.15 8.42
N LEU A 28 8.56 9.12 7.59
CA LEU A 28 9.21 9.09 6.28
C LEU A 28 8.56 10.05 5.29
N MET A 29 7.25 10.16 5.35
CA MET A 29 6.47 10.95 4.40
C MET A 29 6.19 12.36 4.91
N ASN A 30 6.47 12.63 6.18
CA ASN A 30 6.30 13.93 6.80
C ASN A 30 4.89 14.50 6.53
N SER A 31 3.88 13.68 6.76
CA SER A 31 2.48 14.02 6.55
C SER A 31 1.68 13.81 7.82
N PRO A 32 0.63 14.61 8.08
CA PRO A 32 -0.22 14.40 9.25
C PRO A 32 -0.91 13.02 9.20
N ARG A 33 -1.13 12.43 10.36
CA ARG A 33 -1.77 11.10 10.46
C ARG A 33 -3.13 11.08 9.79
N GLU A 34 -3.90 12.14 9.93
CA GLU A 34 -5.25 12.23 9.38
C GLU A 34 -5.29 12.29 7.86
N ASP A 35 -4.14 12.51 7.23
CA ASP A 35 -4.05 12.52 5.76
C ASP A 35 -3.87 11.12 5.18
N PHE A 36 -3.51 10.13 6.01
CA PHE A 36 -3.29 8.77 5.54
C PHE A 36 -4.63 8.06 5.36
N THR A 37 -4.89 7.59 4.14
CA THR A 37 -6.08 6.82 3.81
C THR A 37 -5.68 5.51 3.14
N PHE A 38 -6.46 4.47 3.39
CA PHE A 38 -6.21 3.13 2.90
C PHE A 38 -7.47 2.62 2.20
N GLU A 39 -7.30 2.10 1.01
CA GLU A 39 -8.42 1.66 0.19
C GLU A 39 -8.24 0.20 -0.18
N TYR A 40 -9.31 -0.59 0.02
CA TYR A 40 -9.37 -1.96 -0.48
C TYR A 40 -10.08 -1.94 -1.83
N ILE A 41 -9.47 -2.59 -2.84
CA ILE A 41 -10.06 -2.70 -4.17
C ILE A 41 -10.21 -4.18 -4.50
N TYR A 42 -11.45 -4.60 -4.75
CA TYR A 42 -11.71 -5.94 -5.25
C TYR A 42 -11.12 -6.07 -6.66
N THR A 43 -10.43 -7.18 -6.92
CA THR A 43 -9.77 -7.37 -8.20
C THR A 43 -9.74 -8.85 -8.61
N THR A 44 -9.72 -9.07 -9.92
CA THR A 44 -9.49 -10.37 -10.52
C THR A 44 -8.41 -10.21 -11.59
N PHE A 45 -7.45 -11.10 -11.59
CA PHE A 45 -6.36 -11.06 -12.57
C PHE A 45 -6.65 -12.04 -13.69
N PHE A 46 -6.24 -11.68 -14.90
CA PHE A 46 -6.40 -12.51 -16.09
C PHE A 46 -5.08 -12.63 -16.82
N SER A 47 -4.84 -13.79 -17.41
CA SER A 47 -3.64 -14.03 -18.24
C SER A 47 -4.00 -15.09 -19.28
N GLU A 48 -3.57 -14.87 -20.52
CA GLU A 48 -3.79 -15.83 -21.62
C GLU A 48 -5.27 -16.19 -21.78
N GLY A 49 -6.17 -15.22 -21.61
CA GLY A 49 -7.62 -15.41 -21.76
C GLY A 49 -8.30 -16.12 -20.62
N GLU A 50 -7.60 -16.38 -19.51
CA GLU A 50 -8.14 -17.11 -18.35
C GLU A 50 -7.91 -16.33 -17.07
N VAL A 51 -8.67 -16.69 -16.04
CA VAL A 51 -8.44 -16.13 -14.69
C VAL A 51 -7.09 -16.66 -14.19
N SER A 52 -6.27 -15.78 -13.71
CA SER A 52 -4.95 -16.13 -13.18
C SER A 52 -4.86 -15.83 -11.68
N PRO A 53 -3.91 -16.47 -10.98
CA PRO A 53 -3.71 -16.15 -9.56
C PRO A 53 -3.35 -14.69 -9.36
N ALA A 54 -4.04 -14.06 -8.40
CA ALA A 54 -3.73 -12.69 -8.03
C ALA A 54 -2.56 -12.65 -7.04
N TYR A 55 -1.87 -11.53 -7.02
CA TYR A 55 -0.80 -11.29 -6.05
C TYR A 55 -1.01 -9.92 -5.42
N PRO A 56 -0.54 -9.72 -4.17
CA PRO A 56 -0.71 -8.43 -3.51
C PRO A 56 -0.07 -7.30 -4.30
N PHE A 57 -0.81 -6.23 -4.49
CA PHE A 57 -0.37 -5.06 -5.22
C PHE A 57 -0.77 -3.82 -4.43
N VAL A 58 0.19 -2.95 -4.15
CA VAL A 58 -0.06 -1.72 -3.39
C VAL A 58 0.39 -0.52 -4.21
N GLU A 59 -0.54 0.39 -4.44
CA GLU A 59 -0.24 1.69 -5.05
C GLU A 59 -0.18 2.76 -3.97
N VAL A 60 0.81 3.63 -4.07
CA VAL A 60 0.93 4.79 -3.19
C VAL A 60 0.76 6.05 -4.02
N LEU A 61 -0.30 6.80 -3.73
CA LEU A 61 -0.59 8.07 -4.39
C LEU A 61 -0.15 9.19 -3.46
N TRP A 62 0.86 9.93 -3.87
CA TRP A 62 1.49 10.94 -3.03
C TRP A 62 2.35 11.87 -3.88
N PHE A 63 2.89 12.90 -3.26
CA PHE A 63 3.79 13.82 -3.95
C PHE A 63 5.17 13.20 -4.12
N ASP A 64 5.89 13.63 -5.17
CA ASP A 64 7.28 13.21 -5.37
C ASP A 64 8.17 13.84 -4.29
N ARG A 65 8.85 13.00 -3.53
CA ARG A 65 9.79 13.42 -2.48
C ARG A 65 11.20 12.87 -2.73
N GLY A 66 11.47 12.47 -3.98
CA GLY A 66 12.75 11.94 -4.41
C GLY A 66 12.83 10.42 -4.30
N GLN A 67 13.78 9.85 -5.02
CA GLN A 67 13.94 8.41 -5.14
C GLN A 67 14.28 7.75 -3.80
N GLU A 68 15.11 8.40 -3.00
CA GLU A 68 15.51 7.85 -1.71
C GLU A 68 14.30 7.65 -0.79
N THR A 69 13.41 8.64 -0.73
CA THR A 69 12.19 8.53 0.06
C THR A 69 11.26 7.45 -0.50
N GLN A 70 11.14 7.37 -1.83
CA GLN A 70 10.32 6.34 -2.47
C GLN A 70 10.84 4.94 -2.14
N ASP A 71 12.14 4.76 -2.15
CA ASP A 71 12.76 3.46 -1.82
C ASP A 71 12.48 3.06 -0.38
N LYS A 72 12.56 4.00 0.55
CA LYS A 72 12.27 3.74 1.96
C LYS A 72 10.80 3.38 2.18
N VAL A 73 9.90 4.10 1.54
CA VAL A 73 8.46 3.84 1.62
C VAL A 73 8.14 2.45 1.04
N ALA A 74 8.69 2.13 -0.12
CA ALA A 74 8.49 0.84 -0.75
C ALA A 74 8.99 -0.30 0.13
N LYS A 75 10.12 -0.11 0.78
CA LYS A 75 10.70 -1.12 1.67
C LYS A 75 9.81 -1.38 2.89
N VAL A 76 9.30 -0.32 3.51
CA VAL A 76 8.40 -0.45 4.66
C VAL A 76 7.13 -1.20 4.26
N ILE A 77 6.53 -0.82 3.15
CA ILE A 77 5.29 -1.47 2.68
C ILE A 77 5.55 -2.94 2.38
N THR A 78 6.65 -3.25 1.68
CA THR A 78 7.00 -4.63 1.34
C THR A 78 7.18 -5.47 2.60
N GLN A 79 7.84 -4.95 3.62
CA GLN A 79 8.07 -5.67 4.87
C GLN A 79 6.77 -5.94 5.64
N GLN A 80 5.78 -5.06 5.53
CA GLN A 80 4.51 -5.22 6.25
C GLN A 80 3.52 -6.10 5.49
N VAL A 81 3.50 -6.03 4.16
CA VAL A 81 2.48 -6.69 3.33
C VAL A 81 2.90 -8.11 2.94
N VAL A 82 4.19 -8.31 2.67
CA VAL A 82 4.69 -9.63 2.29
C VAL A 82 4.86 -10.49 3.54
N VAL A 83 4.18 -11.60 3.54
CA VAL A 83 4.20 -12.54 4.66
C VAL A 83 4.99 -13.78 4.26
#